data_6c7a3905960f8ab2ead7804f34f9d798
#
_entry.id   6c7a3905960f8ab2ead7804f34f9d798
#
_cell.length_a   1.000
_cell.length_b   1.000
_cell.length_c   1.000
_cell.angle_alpha   90.00
_cell.angle_beta   90.00
_cell.angle_gamma   90.00
#
_symmetry.space_group_name_H-M   'P 1'
#
loop_
_entity.id
_entity.type
_entity.pdbx_description
1 polymer ?
#
loop_
_entity_poly.entity_id
_entity_poly.type
_entity_poly.pdbx_seq_one_letter_code
_entity_poly.pdbx_strand_id
1 'polypeptide(L)'
;MLKPMLARGELHCIGATTLDEYRQYIEKDAALERRFQPVMVEEPTVEDTISILRGLKDRYEVYHGVKIMDNALVSAAVLSNRYITDRFLPDKAIDLVDEACAQIKTEMDSMPTELDELQRKVTQLEIEETALKKEDDRISKERLADLQKELAELKDQFNTKKAQWDNEKASVDKLSKLREERDRMNNEIQIAEREGDYEKAGRLKYSELPALEKQLAQEEDKVGESDLSLVHEKVSEEEIARIISRWTGIPVAKLTESERNKTLHLDEELHKRVVGQDEGVTKVTEAIIRSKAGIKDPSKPIGSFLFLGPTGVGKTELAKSLAAALFDDENNMVRIDMSEYMEKYSVSRLIGAPPGYVGYEEGGQLTEAVRRKPYSVVLFDEIEKAHPDVFNVLLQVLDDGRITDSQGRTVDFKNTILIMTSNIGASYLLDGINEDGTIKPEAEAAVMNDLRAHFRPEFLNRLDETILFKPLTKDNIGGIIHLIIADLNRRLEDKQLTIRLSEEAMQYIVDNAYDPVYGARPLKRYIQKYVETLAARMILADQVEEGDTIVITVENDQLAAKCEKGSKNQ
;
A
#
# COMPACT_ATOMS: atom_id res chain seq x y z
N MET A 1 -48.81 2.87 14.92
CA MET A 1 -49.76 2.13 14.07
C MET A 1 -49.56 0.61 14.12
N LEU A 2 -48.35 0.06 13.98
CA LEU A 2 -48.10 -1.40 13.93
C LEU A 2 -48.35 -2.16 15.25
N LYS A 3 -48.10 -1.54 16.43
CA LYS A 3 -48.19 -2.20 17.75
C LYS A 3 -49.53 -2.89 18.05
N PRO A 4 -50.70 -2.31 17.74
CA PRO A 4 -52.00 -2.96 17.99
C PRO A 4 -52.24 -4.17 17.07
N MET A 5 -51.82 -4.10 15.82
CA MET A 5 -51.98 -5.18 14.85
C MET A 5 -51.08 -6.38 15.15
N LEU A 6 -49.84 -6.11 15.57
CA LEU A 6 -48.92 -7.13 16.08
C LEU A 6 -49.45 -7.79 17.35
N ALA A 7 -50.09 -7.00 18.24
CA ALA A 7 -50.68 -7.51 19.50
C ALA A 7 -51.86 -8.46 19.26
N ARG A 8 -52.62 -8.26 18.18
CA ARG A 8 -53.79 -9.08 17.83
C ARG A 8 -53.46 -10.26 16.92
N GLY A 9 -52.18 -10.40 16.50
CA GLY A 9 -51.78 -11.44 15.59
C GLY A 9 -52.26 -11.21 14.13
N GLU A 10 -52.72 -10.00 13.83
CA GLU A 10 -53.21 -9.63 12.50
C GLU A 10 -52.06 -9.37 11.49
N LEU A 11 -50.86 -9.17 12.03
CA LEU A 11 -49.66 -8.87 11.23
C LEU A 11 -48.51 -9.82 11.62
N HIS A 12 -47.99 -10.55 10.64
CA HIS A 12 -46.71 -11.25 10.72
C HIS A 12 -45.64 -10.36 10.13
N CYS A 13 -44.59 -10.07 10.89
CA CYS A 13 -43.55 -9.14 10.49
C CYS A 13 -42.17 -9.72 10.80
N ILE A 14 -41.28 -9.68 9.82
CA ILE A 14 -39.87 -9.91 9.98
C ILE A 14 -39.20 -8.56 9.74
N GLY A 15 -38.46 -8.06 10.72
CA GLY A 15 -37.68 -6.82 10.62
C GLY A 15 -36.18 -7.11 10.65
N ALA A 16 -35.42 -6.35 9.88
CA ALA A 16 -33.97 -6.34 9.96
C ALA A 16 -33.51 -4.96 10.41
N THR A 17 -32.51 -4.93 11.30
CA THR A 17 -31.94 -3.71 11.86
C THR A 17 -30.51 -3.97 12.35
N THR A 18 -29.77 -2.93 12.65
CA THR A 18 -28.45 -3.04 13.29
C THR A 18 -28.61 -3.23 14.81
N LEU A 19 -27.55 -3.73 15.47
CA LEU A 19 -27.56 -3.92 16.93
C LEU A 19 -27.77 -2.59 17.67
N ASP A 20 -27.19 -1.50 17.18
CA ASP A 20 -27.32 -0.19 17.81
C ASP A 20 -28.74 0.37 17.67
N GLU A 21 -29.35 0.25 16.50
CA GLU A 21 -30.75 0.63 16.28
C GLU A 21 -31.71 -0.25 17.08
N TYR A 22 -31.43 -1.57 17.16
CA TYR A 22 -32.20 -2.49 17.99
C TYR A 22 -32.19 -2.02 19.46
N ARG A 23 -31.02 -1.75 20.05
CA ARG A 23 -30.85 -1.24 21.39
C ARG A 23 -31.55 0.12 21.58
N GLN A 24 -31.46 0.99 20.60
CA GLN A 24 -31.99 2.34 20.68
C GLN A 24 -33.52 2.39 20.55
N TYR A 25 -34.09 1.59 19.65
CA TYR A 25 -35.50 1.72 19.25
C TYR A 25 -36.39 0.54 19.64
N ILE A 26 -35.88 -0.67 19.73
CA ILE A 26 -36.67 -1.88 20.03
C ILE A 26 -36.55 -2.25 21.52
N GLU A 27 -35.35 -2.40 22.03
CA GLU A 27 -35.08 -2.84 23.42
C GLU A 27 -35.61 -1.84 24.44
N LYS A 28 -35.57 -0.54 24.16
CA LYS A 28 -36.15 0.50 25.03
C LYS A 28 -37.69 0.54 25.02
N ASP A 29 -38.34 -0.10 24.06
CA ASP A 29 -39.78 -0.16 23.94
C ASP A 29 -40.30 -1.55 24.37
N ALA A 30 -40.64 -1.71 25.64
CA ALA A 30 -41.14 -2.96 26.21
C ALA A 30 -42.34 -3.58 25.45
N ALA A 31 -43.05 -2.78 24.63
CA ALA A 31 -44.16 -3.27 23.82
C ALA A 31 -43.69 -3.91 22.51
N LEU A 32 -42.56 -3.47 21.94
CA LEU A 32 -41.95 -4.09 20.78
C LEU A 32 -41.06 -5.27 21.17
N GLU A 33 -40.24 -5.12 22.21
CA GLU A 33 -39.35 -6.17 22.73
C GLU A 33 -40.06 -7.50 22.97
N ARG A 34 -41.27 -7.45 23.59
CA ARG A 34 -42.08 -8.65 23.87
C ARG A 34 -42.73 -9.28 22.66
N ARG A 35 -42.69 -8.63 21.47
CA ARG A 35 -43.41 -9.08 20.27
C ARG A 35 -42.44 -9.53 19.16
N PHE A 36 -41.19 -9.19 19.25
CA PHE A 36 -40.16 -9.64 18.33
C PHE A 36 -39.16 -10.53 19.05
N GLN A 37 -38.93 -11.70 18.51
CA GLN A 37 -37.87 -12.55 18.97
C GLN A 37 -36.61 -12.14 18.22
N PRO A 38 -35.54 -11.72 18.91
CA PRO A 38 -34.29 -11.39 18.26
C PRO A 38 -33.63 -12.66 17.68
N VAL A 39 -33.21 -12.57 16.44
CA VAL A 39 -32.39 -13.57 15.77
C VAL A 39 -31.06 -12.87 15.41
N MET A 40 -30.00 -13.26 16.11
CA MET A 40 -28.67 -12.72 15.84
C MET A 40 -28.15 -13.32 14.55
N VAL A 41 -27.71 -12.47 13.64
CA VAL A 41 -27.02 -12.84 12.41
C VAL A 41 -25.55 -12.46 12.59
N GLU A 42 -24.71 -13.45 12.75
CA GLU A 42 -23.27 -13.29 12.92
C GLU A 42 -22.58 -13.15 11.56
N GLU A 43 -21.38 -12.55 11.55
CA GLU A 43 -20.54 -12.48 10.38
C GLU A 43 -20.09 -13.92 9.98
N PRO A 44 -20.26 -14.34 8.72
CA PRO A 44 -19.83 -15.67 8.28
C PRO A 44 -18.30 -15.79 8.30
N THR A 45 -17.83 -17.02 8.44
CA THR A 45 -16.40 -17.32 8.34
C THR A 45 -15.90 -17.14 6.90
N VAL A 46 -14.57 -17.14 6.73
CA VAL A 46 -13.97 -17.09 5.38
C VAL A 46 -14.41 -18.31 4.55
N GLU A 47 -14.49 -19.49 5.16
CA GLU A 47 -14.92 -20.74 4.49
C GLU A 47 -16.39 -20.68 4.05
N ASP A 48 -17.27 -20.16 4.92
CA ASP A 48 -18.68 -19.94 4.58
C ASP A 48 -18.81 -18.92 3.46
N THR A 49 -18.01 -17.84 3.51
CA THR A 49 -18.00 -16.80 2.47
C THR A 49 -17.57 -17.36 1.11
N ILE A 50 -16.55 -18.22 1.05
CA ILE A 50 -16.15 -18.90 -0.19
C ILE A 50 -17.31 -19.71 -0.75
N SER A 51 -18.04 -20.43 0.12
CA SER A 51 -19.20 -21.22 -0.29
C SER A 51 -20.34 -20.34 -0.83
N ILE A 52 -20.60 -19.18 -0.21
CA ILE A 52 -21.56 -18.20 -0.67
C ILE A 52 -21.14 -17.64 -2.04
N LEU A 53 -19.88 -17.23 -2.20
CA LEU A 53 -19.36 -16.70 -3.46
C LEU A 53 -19.47 -17.73 -4.61
N ARG A 54 -19.16 -19.01 -4.33
CA ARG A 54 -19.35 -20.10 -5.32
C ARG A 54 -20.81 -20.25 -5.73
N GLY A 55 -21.75 -20.07 -4.80
CA GLY A 55 -23.19 -20.10 -5.09
C GLY A 55 -23.69 -18.89 -5.89
N LEU A 56 -22.99 -17.75 -5.83
CA LEU A 56 -23.31 -16.53 -6.56
C LEU A 56 -22.59 -16.45 -7.91
N LYS A 57 -21.51 -17.19 -8.10
CA LYS A 57 -20.61 -17.15 -9.25
C LYS A 57 -21.36 -17.09 -10.60
N ASP A 58 -22.21 -18.07 -10.86
CA ASP A 58 -22.90 -18.17 -12.16
C ASP A 58 -23.76 -16.95 -12.47
N ARG A 59 -24.37 -16.34 -11.46
CA ARG A 59 -25.18 -15.13 -11.63
C ARG A 59 -24.34 -13.91 -12.00
N TYR A 60 -23.16 -13.76 -11.38
CA TYR A 60 -22.23 -12.67 -11.68
C TYR A 60 -21.58 -12.86 -13.06
N GLU A 61 -21.21 -14.10 -13.41
CA GLU A 61 -20.68 -14.43 -14.74
C GLU A 61 -21.66 -14.06 -15.85
N VAL A 62 -22.94 -14.36 -15.65
CA VAL A 62 -24.01 -14.01 -16.63
C VAL A 62 -24.25 -12.52 -16.69
N TYR A 63 -24.35 -11.85 -15.53
CA TYR A 63 -24.68 -10.43 -15.47
C TYR A 63 -23.59 -9.55 -16.09
N HIS A 64 -22.32 -9.88 -15.83
CA HIS A 64 -21.18 -9.12 -16.36
C HIS A 64 -20.65 -9.65 -17.69
N GLY A 65 -21.00 -10.87 -18.09
CA GLY A 65 -20.49 -11.52 -19.31
C GLY A 65 -19.02 -11.91 -19.23
N VAL A 66 -18.49 -12.16 -18.02
CA VAL A 66 -17.09 -12.50 -17.74
C VAL A 66 -16.99 -13.85 -17.04
N LYS A 67 -15.83 -14.50 -17.09
CA LYS A 67 -15.59 -15.77 -16.40
C LYS A 67 -14.84 -15.52 -15.09
N ILE A 68 -15.32 -16.11 -13.99
CA ILE A 68 -14.71 -15.97 -12.68
C ILE A 68 -13.94 -17.25 -12.32
N MET A 69 -12.65 -17.15 -12.04
CA MET A 69 -11.85 -18.28 -11.60
C MET A 69 -12.13 -18.61 -10.14
N ASP A 70 -12.04 -19.88 -9.74
CA ASP A 70 -12.29 -20.29 -8.34
C ASP A 70 -11.24 -19.69 -7.38
N ASN A 71 -9.98 -19.55 -7.84
CA ASN A 71 -8.94 -18.88 -7.06
C ASN A 71 -9.26 -17.39 -6.81
N ALA A 72 -9.94 -16.70 -7.72
CA ALA A 72 -10.41 -15.32 -7.49
C ALA A 72 -11.42 -15.24 -6.34
N LEU A 73 -12.37 -16.19 -6.25
CA LEU A 73 -13.34 -16.25 -5.16
C LEU A 73 -12.67 -16.53 -3.81
N VAL A 74 -11.74 -17.47 -3.79
CA VAL A 74 -10.94 -17.75 -2.59
C VAL A 74 -10.14 -16.53 -2.17
N SER A 75 -9.46 -15.89 -3.11
CA SER A 75 -8.68 -14.66 -2.86
C SER A 75 -9.57 -13.51 -2.41
N ALA A 76 -10.76 -13.32 -2.98
CA ALA A 76 -11.70 -12.29 -2.56
C ALA A 76 -12.11 -12.47 -1.09
N ALA A 77 -12.42 -13.69 -0.65
CA ALA A 77 -12.79 -13.96 0.74
C ALA A 77 -11.60 -13.78 1.70
N VAL A 78 -10.45 -14.37 1.38
CA VAL A 78 -9.25 -14.34 2.24
C VAL A 78 -8.67 -12.94 2.34
N LEU A 79 -8.45 -12.29 1.19
CA LEU A 79 -7.81 -10.97 1.15
C LEU A 79 -8.74 -9.88 1.68
N SER A 80 -10.06 -9.93 1.41
CA SER A 80 -10.99 -8.96 2.00
C SER A 80 -11.04 -9.07 3.52
N ASN A 81 -11.04 -10.30 4.05
CA ASN A 81 -11.02 -10.50 5.50
C ASN A 81 -9.75 -9.94 6.14
N ARG A 82 -8.62 -10.08 5.45
CA ARG A 82 -7.32 -9.64 5.94
C ARG A 82 -7.10 -8.14 5.79
N TYR A 83 -7.51 -7.54 4.67
CA TYR A 83 -7.10 -6.19 4.27
C TYR A 83 -8.21 -5.14 4.38
N ILE A 84 -9.49 -5.53 4.42
CA ILE A 84 -10.62 -4.62 4.56
C ILE A 84 -11.22 -4.80 5.94
N THR A 85 -10.94 -3.85 6.84
CA THR A 85 -11.32 -3.92 8.26
C THR A 85 -12.57 -3.11 8.60
N ASP A 86 -13.03 -2.24 7.71
CA ASP A 86 -14.17 -1.34 7.90
C ASP A 86 -15.50 -1.90 7.40
N ARG A 87 -15.51 -3.11 6.81
CA ARG A 87 -16.68 -3.81 6.27
C ARG A 87 -16.68 -5.27 6.72
N PHE A 88 -17.85 -5.90 6.69
CA PHE A 88 -18.06 -7.29 7.12
C PHE A 88 -18.16 -8.26 5.95
N LEU A 89 -17.83 -9.52 6.21
CA LEU A 89 -18.13 -10.63 5.32
C LEU A 89 -19.65 -10.92 5.37
N PRO A 90 -20.28 -11.38 4.28
CA PRO A 90 -19.68 -11.68 2.96
C PRO A 90 -19.61 -10.46 2.04
N ASP A 91 -20.23 -9.32 2.40
CA ASP A 91 -20.46 -8.17 1.53
C ASP A 91 -19.17 -7.63 0.93
N LYS A 92 -18.13 -7.42 1.75
CA LYS A 92 -16.83 -6.92 1.25
C LYS A 92 -16.17 -7.83 0.21
N ALA A 93 -16.39 -9.15 0.29
CA ALA A 93 -15.88 -10.10 -0.68
C ALA A 93 -16.73 -10.14 -1.96
N ILE A 94 -18.05 -9.98 -1.81
CA ILE A 94 -18.99 -9.85 -2.94
C ILE A 94 -18.70 -8.58 -3.74
N ASP A 95 -18.53 -7.44 -3.06
CA ASP A 95 -18.21 -6.15 -3.68
C ASP A 95 -16.91 -6.23 -4.50
N LEU A 96 -15.89 -6.93 -3.99
CA LEU A 96 -14.63 -7.14 -4.72
C LEU A 96 -14.83 -7.94 -6.01
N VAL A 97 -15.63 -9.00 -5.95
CA VAL A 97 -15.93 -9.81 -7.13
C VAL A 97 -16.74 -9.02 -8.14
N ASP A 98 -17.73 -8.26 -7.69
CA ASP A 98 -18.56 -7.41 -8.53
C ASP A 98 -17.74 -6.34 -9.24
N GLU A 99 -16.89 -5.61 -8.50
CA GLU A 99 -16.01 -4.59 -9.09
C GLU A 99 -14.99 -5.19 -10.04
N ALA A 100 -14.44 -6.38 -9.74
CA ALA A 100 -13.52 -7.07 -10.64
C ALA A 100 -14.19 -7.44 -11.95
N CYS A 101 -15.40 -7.99 -11.88
CA CYS A 101 -16.19 -8.30 -13.07
C CYS A 101 -16.53 -7.05 -13.88
N ALA A 102 -16.93 -5.96 -13.21
CA ALA A 102 -17.23 -4.68 -13.86
C ALA A 102 -16.00 -4.06 -14.53
N GLN A 103 -14.83 -4.16 -13.88
CA GLN A 103 -13.57 -3.68 -14.44
C GLN A 103 -13.18 -4.45 -15.69
N ILE A 104 -13.18 -5.80 -15.63
CA ILE A 104 -12.86 -6.65 -16.79
C ILE A 104 -13.83 -6.37 -17.94
N LYS A 105 -15.13 -6.26 -17.68
CA LYS A 105 -16.11 -5.88 -18.69
C LYS A 105 -15.78 -4.53 -19.34
N THR A 106 -15.40 -3.54 -18.53
CA THR A 106 -15.01 -2.22 -19.04
C THR A 106 -13.71 -2.30 -19.87
N GLU A 107 -12.75 -3.12 -19.46
CA GLU A 107 -11.52 -3.38 -20.21
C GLU A 107 -11.81 -4.08 -21.54
N MET A 108 -12.72 -5.05 -21.55
CA MET A 108 -13.18 -5.72 -22.78
C MET A 108 -13.90 -4.77 -23.75
N ASP A 109 -14.68 -3.82 -23.23
CA ASP A 109 -15.39 -2.83 -24.02
C ASP A 109 -14.52 -1.67 -24.49
N SER A 110 -13.44 -1.39 -23.78
CA SER A 110 -12.49 -0.31 -24.08
C SER A 110 -11.32 -0.82 -24.93
N MET A 111 -10.63 0.11 -25.59
CA MET A 111 -9.41 -0.19 -26.33
C MET A 111 -8.28 -0.53 -25.34
N PRO A 112 -7.51 -1.61 -25.57
CA PRO A 112 -6.34 -1.95 -24.74
C PRO A 112 -5.33 -0.81 -24.67
N THR A 113 -4.67 -0.68 -23.51
CA THR A 113 -3.71 0.41 -23.25
C THR A 113 -2.60 0.49 -24.31
N GLU A 114 -2.10 -0.65 -24.79
CA GLU A 114 -1.09 -0.70 -25.86
C GLU A 114 -1.59 -0.09 -27.17
N LEU A 115 -2.84 -0.34 -27.52
CA LEU A 115 -3.47 0.24 -28.72
C LEU A 115 -3.73 1.74 -28.57
N ASP A 116 -4.19 2.18 -27.39
CA ASP A 116 -4.42 3.59 -27.09
C ASP A 116 -3.10 4.38 -27.12
N GLU A 117 -2.01 3.84 -26.59
CA GLU A 117 -0.68 4.45 -26.67
C GLU A 117 -0.19 4.58 -28.11
N LEU A 118 -0.35 3.53 -28.92
CA LEU A 118 0.00 3.58 -30.34
C LEU A 118 -0.85 4.61 -31.08
N GLN A 119 -2.15 4.68 -30.79
CA GLN A 119 -3.04 5.66 -31.39
C GLN A 119 -2.65 7.09 -31.03
N ARG A 120 -2.30 7.34 -29.76
CA ARG A 120 -1.82 8.66 -29.32
C ARG A 120 -0.53 9.07 -30.01
N LYS A 121 0.43 8.15 -30.14
CA LYS A 121 1.68 8.40 -30.88
C LYS A 121 1.42 8.71 -32.35
N VAL A 122 0.58 7.91 -33.02
CA VAL A 122 0.15 8.17 -34.40
C VAL A 122 -0.47 9.54 -34.54
N THR A 123 -1.41 9.90 -33.64
CA THR A 123 -2.06 11.21 -33.66
C THR A 123 -1.08 12.35 -33.43
N GLN A 124 -0.11 12.18 -32.51
CA GLN A 124 0.93 13.19 -32.25
C GLN A 124 1.81 13.41 -33.50
N LEU A 125 2.24 12.34 -34.15
CA LEU A 125 3.05 12.45 -35.39
C LEU A 125 2.24 13.01 -36.58
N GLU A 126 0.94 12.75 -36.67
CA GLU A 126 0.05 13.35 -37.67
C GLU A 126 -0.08 14.87 -37.47
N ILE A 127 -0.14 15.32 -36.23
CA ILE A 127 -0.13 16.76 -35.90
C ILE A 127 1.21 17.39 -36.32
N GLU A 128 2.33 16.75 -35.99
CA GLU A 128 3.69 17.19 -36.38
C GLU A 128 3.84 17.18 -37.91
N GLU A 129 3.36 16.14 -38.60
CA GLU A 129 3.35 16.08 -40.07
C GLU A 129 2.60 17.26 -40.69
N THR A 130 1.43 17.58 -40.13
CA THR A 130 0.60 18.68 -40.61
C THR A 130 1.26 20.04 -40.39
N ALA A 131 2.03 20.19 -39.31
CA ALA A 131 2.80 21.39 -39.03
C ALA A 131 3.99 21.53 -40.01
N LEU A 132 4.79 20.48 -40.15
CA LEU A 132 5.97 20.46 -41.05
C LEU A 132 5.62 20.63 -42.53
N LYS A 133 4.45 20.16 -42.97
CA LYS A 133 3.94 20.40 -44.34
C LYS A 133 3.71 21.87 -44.68
N LYS A 134 3.61 22.76 -43.68
CA LYS A 134 3.43 24.21 -43.87
C LYS A 134 4.74 24.97 -43.95
N GLU A 135 5.86 24.31 -43.63
CA GLU A 135 7.19 24.89 -43.64
C GLU A 135 7.94 24.47 -44.93
N ASP A 136 8.69 25.42 -45.51
CA ASP A 136 9.36 25.20 -46.83
C ASP A 136 10.89 25.10 -46.73
N ASP A 137 11.44 25.12 -45.51
CA ASP A 137 12.87 25.03 -45.29
C ASP A 137 13.39 23.59 -45.48
N ARG A 138 14.71 23.46 -45.73
CA ARG A 138 15.34 22.18 -46.05
C ARG A 138 15.30 21.18 -44.89
N ILE A 139 15.49 21.69 -43.66
CA ILE A 139 15.56 20.86 -42.45
C ILE A 139 14.16 20.24 -42.18
N SER A 140 13.09 21.03 -42.29
CA SER A 140 11.72 20.58 -42.13
C SER A 140 11.33 19.52 -43.19
N LYS A 141 11.86 19.62 -44.42
CA LYS A 141 11.62 18.59 -45.45
C LYS A 141 12.34 17.27 -45.19
N GLU A 142 13.57 17.32 -44.67
CA GLU A 142 14.29 16.10 -44.26
C GLU A 142 13.59 15.43 -43.08
N ARG A 143 13.22 16.21 -42.04
CA ARG A 143 12.43 15.71 -40.89
C ARG A 143 11.07 15.14 -41.30
N LEU A 144 10.39 15.78 -42.27
CA LEU A 144 9.09 15.32 -42.77
C LEU A 144 9.21 13.93 -43.42
N ALA A 145 10.28 13.65 -44.19
CA ALA A 145 10.48 12.37 -44.81
C ALA A 145 10.72 11.24 -43.78
N ASP A 146 11.52 11.49 -42.75
CA ASP A 146 11.76 10.54 -41.65
C ASP A 146 10.50 10.29 -40.85
N LEU A 147 9.76 11.36 -40.51
CA LEU A 147 8.50 11.29 -39.76
C LEU A 147 7.43 10.52 -40.53
N GLN A 148 7.34 10.69 -41.87
CA GLN A 148 6.39 9.92 -42.69
C GLN A 148 6.70 8.43 -42.70
N LYS A 149 7.96 8.05 -42.64
CA LYS A 149 8.37 6.66 -42.54
C LYS A 149 8.01 6.06 -41.20
N GLU A 150 8.33 6.77 -40.10
CA GLU A 150 7.97 6.35 -38.75
C GLU A 150 6.45 6.24 -38.56
N LEU A 151 5.70 7.21 -39.10
CA LEU A 151 4.23 7.24 -39.06
C LEU A 151 3.63 6.07 -39.85
N ALA A 152 4.22 5.69 -41.00
CA ALA A 152 3.77 4.54 -41.77
C ALA A 152 3.98 3.22 -41.00
N GLU A 153 5.13 3.04 -40.36
CA GLU A 153 5.44 1.86 -39.54
C GLU A 153 4.51 1.75 -38.33
N LEU A 154 4.28 2.85 -37.60
CA LEU A 154 3.37 2.86 -36.46
C LEU A 154 1.90 2.64 -36.85
N LYS A 155 1.45 3.18 -37.99
CA LYS A 155 0.11 2.92 -38.52
C LYS A 155 -0.08 1.45 -38.91
N ASP A 156 0.91 0.82 -39.49
CA ASP A 156 0.85 -0.61 -39.83
C ASP A 156 0.76 -1.48 -38.57
N GLN A 157 1.59 -1.18 -37.55
CA GLN A 157 1.53 -1.85 -36.26
C GLN A 157 0.16 -1.64 -35.57
N PHE A 158 -0.35 -0.42 -35.58
CA PHE A 158 -1.67 -0.12 -35.01
C PHE A 158 -2.79 -0.87 -35.73
N ASN A 159 -2.80 -0.87 -37.06
CA ASN A 159 -3.83 -1.55 -37.85
C ASN A 159 -3.79 -3.07 -37.65
N THR A 160 -2.60 -3.65 -37.58
CA THR A 160 -2.43 -5.10 -37.32
C THR A 160 -2.96 -5.48 -35.94
N LYS A 161 -2.53 -4.78 -34.89
CA LYS A 161 -3.00 -5.03 -33.53
C LYS A 161 -4.49 -4.74 -33.37
N LYS A 162 -5.01 -3.70 -34.04
CA LYS A 162 -6.44 -3.38 -34.03
C LYS A 162 -7.28 -4.48 -34.67
N ALA A 163 -6.85 -4.99 -35.82
CA ALA A 163 -7.57 -6.10 -36.48
C ALA A 163 -7.55 -7.38 -35.62
N GLN A 164 -6.45 -7.64 -34.92
CA GLN A 164 -6.37 -8.74 -33.95
C GLN A 164 -7.36 -8.54 -32.80
N TRP A 165 -7.37 -7.36 -32.17
CA TRP A 165 -8.29 -7.02 -31.09
C TRP A 165 -9.75 -7.09 -31.53
N ASP A 166 -10.11 -6.55 -32.70
CA ASP A 166 -11.48 -6.60 -33.23
C ASP A 166 -11.94 -8.06 -33.44
N ASN A 167 -11.08 -8.96 -33.88
CA ASN A 167 -11.35 -10.39 -34.01
C ASN A 167 -11.51 -11.10 -32.65
N GLU A 168 -10.62 -10.83 -31.70
CA GLU A 168 -10.71 -11.38 -30.34
C GLU A 168 -12.00 -10.92 -29.66
N LYS A 169 -12.35 -9.63 -29.76
CA LYS A 169 -13.57 -9.04 -29.21
C LYS A 169 -14.83 -9.67 -29.83
N ALA A 170 -14.87 -9.84 -31.15
CA ALA A 170 -16.03 -10.46 -31.83
C ALA A 170 -16.25 -11.92 -31.37
N SER A 171 -15.17 -12.66 -31.08
CA SER A 171 -15.28 -14.03 -30.58
C SER A 171 -15.83 -14.07 -29.15
N VAL A 172 -15.38 -13.17 -28.29
CA VAL A 172 -15.84 -13.05 -26.88
C VAL A 172 -17.30 -12.58 -26.84
N ASP A 173 -17.69 -11.58 -27.64
CA ASP A 173 -19.06 -11.10 -27.74
C ASP A 173 -20.03 -12.21 -28.19
N LYS A 174 -19.59 -13.09 -29.11
CA LYS A 174 -20.38 -14.24 -29.55
C LYS A 174 -20.59 -15.24 -28.42
N LEU A 175 -19.55 -15.54 -27.64
CA LEU A 175 -19.65 -16.41 -26.47
C LEU A 175 -20.60 -15.85 -25.41
N SER A 176 -20.48 -14.55 -25.10
CA SER A 176 -21.36 -13.87 -24.14
C SER A 176 -22.84 -14.00 -24.55
N LYS A 177 -23.17 -13.75 -25.81
CA LYS A 177 -24.54 -13.91 -26.32
C LYS A 177 -25.06 -15.35 -26.21
N LEU A 178 -24.24 -16.35 -26.51
CA LEU A 178 -24.62 -17.75 -26.36
C LEU A 178 -24.88 -18.14 -24.90
N ARG A 179 -24.09 -17.61 -23.97
CA ARG A 179 -24.32 -17.79 -22.53
C ARG A 179 -25.59 -17.13 -22.05
N GLU A 180 -25.89 -15.90 -22.48
CA GLU A 180 -27.15 -15.22 -22.18
C GLU A 180 -28.37 -15.99 -22.73
N GLU A 181 -28.29 -16.51 -23.95
CA GLU A 181 -29.37 -17.34 -24.55
C GLU A 181 -29.60 -18.63 -23.77
N ARG A 182 -28.50 -19.30 -23.32
CA ARG A 182 -28.59 -20.49 -22.46
C ARG A 182 -29.34 -20.19 -21.17
N ASP A 183 -28.99 -19.11 -20.50
CA ASP A 183 -29.60 -18.77 -19.23
C ASP A 183 -31.03 -18.28 -19.36
N ARG A 184 -31.33 -17.55 -20.44
CA ARG A 184 -32.71 -17.22 -20.79
C ARG A 184 -33.54 -18.47 -21.01
N MET A 185 -33.00 -19.44 -21.74
CA MET A 185 -33.68 -20.72 -22.01
C MET A 185 -33.89 -21.53 -20.73
N ASN A 186 -32.90 -21.57 -19.80
CA ASN A 186 -33.05 -22.19 -18.52
C ASN A 186 -34.14 -21.53 -17.64
N ASN A 187 -34.24 -20.22 -17.66
CA ASN A 187 -35.32 -19.49 -16.98
C ASN A 187 -36.69 -19.80 -17.62
N GLU A 188 -36.78 -19.86 -18.93
CA GLU A 188 -38.03 -20.22 -19.63
C GLU A 188 -38.46 -21.66 -19.29
N ILE A 189 -37.52 -22.60 -19.18
CA ILE A 189 -37.80 -23.98 -18.74
C ILE A 189 -38.39 -23.97 -17.31
N GLN A 190 -37.78 -23.23 -16.38
CA GLN A 190 -38.28 -23.15 -15.00
C GLN A 190 -39.67 -22.52 -14.92
N ILE A 191 -39.96 -21.49 -15.74
CA ILE A 191 -41.27 -20.84 -15.80
C ILE A 191 -42.31 -21.84 -16.37
N ALA A 192 -41.99 -22.52 -17.49
CA ALA A 192 -42.87 -23.50 -18.10
C ALA A 192 -43.16 -24.70 -17.16
N GLU A 193 -42.14 -25.18 -16.39
CA GLU A 193 -42.33 -26.22 -15.37
C GLU A 193 -43.27 -25.76 -14.24
N ARG A 194 -43.18 -24.50 -13.80
CA ARG A 194 -44.06 -23.91 -12.77
C ARG A 194 -45.51 -23.68 -13.27
N GLU A 195 -45.67 -23.31 -14.52
CA GLU A 195 -46.97 -23.11 -15.16
C GLU A 195 -47.62 -24.43 -15.58
N GLY A 196 -46.91 -25.54 -15.51
CA GLY A 196 -47.41 -26.88 -15.89
C GLY A 196 -47.39 -27.14 -17.40
N ASP A 197 -46.70 -26.31 -18.18
CA ASP A 197 -46.51 -26.51 -19.62
C ASP A 197 -45.31 -27.45 -19.87
N TYR A 198 -45.53 -28.74 -19.62
CA TYR A 198 -44.51 -29.77 -19.77
C TYR A 198 -44.09 -30.01 -21.22
N GLU A 199 -44.93 -29.68 -22.19
CA GLU A 199 -44.64 -29.83 -23.63
C GLU A 199 -43.55 -28.80 -24.03
N LYS A 200 -43.77 -27.52 -23.66
CA LYS A 200 -42.81 -26.45 -23.91
C LYS A 200 -41.51 -26.71 -23.13
N ALA A 201 -41.60 -27.07 -21.85
CA ALA A 201 -40.43 -27.39 -21.03
C ALA A 201 -39.62 -28.56 -21.60
N GLY A 202 -40.30 -29.62 -22.05
CA GLY A 202 -39.65 -30.79 -22.67
C GLY A 202 -38.95 -30.44 -24.00
N ARG A 203 -39.56 -29.63 -24.86
CA ARG A 203 -38.93 -29.18 -26.11
C ARG A 203 -37.68 -28.35 -25.87
N LEU A 204 -37.76 -27.37 -24.98
CA LEU A 204 -36.63 -26.52 -24.62
C LEU A 204 -35.50 -27.35 -24.00
N LYS A 205 -35.80 -28.22 -23.01
CA LYS A 205 -34.85 -28.99 -22.24
C LYS A 205 -34.13 -30.11 -22.99
N TYR A 206 -34.84 -30.80 -23.89
CA TYR A 206 -34.31 -31.97 -24.58
C TYR A 206 -33.93 -31.75 -26.05
N SER A 207 -34.31 -30.62 -26.65
CA SER A 207 -34.01 -30.33 -28.04
C SER A 207 -33.20 -29.07 -28.22
N GLU A 208 -33.64 -27.94 -27.68
CA GLU A 208 -33.04 -26.63 -27.96
C GLU A 208 -31.80 -26.38 -27.06
N LEU A 209 -31.91 -26.66 -25.77
CA LEU A 209 -30.80 -26.47 -24.81
C LEU A 209 -29.55 -27.29 -25.15
N PRO A 210 -29.63 -28.60 -25.45
CA PRO A 210 -28.44 -29.38 -25.83
C PRO A 210 -27.80 -28.93 -27.15
N ALA A 211 -28.58 -28.40 -28.07
CA ALA A 211 -28.06 -27.84 -29.32
C ALA A 211 -27.27 -26.56 -29.07
N LEU A 212 -27.77 -25.69 -28.19
CA LEU A 212 -27.10 -24.46 -27.77
C LEU A 212 -25.83 -24.74 -26.96
N GLU A 213 -25.89 -25.69 -26.04
CA GLU A 213 -24.71 -26.14 -25.25
C GLU A 213 -23.61 -26.71 -26.14
N LYS A 214 -23.98 -27.44 -27.20
CA LYS A 214 -22.99 -27.94 -28.17
C LYS A 214 -22.33 -26.81 -28.97
N GLN A 215 -23.10 -25.79 -29.34
CA GLN A 215 -22.56 -24.61 -30.02
C GLN A 215 -21.63 -23.82 -29.09
N LEU A 216 -22.03 -23.65 -27.83
CA LEU A 216 -21.26 -22.97 -26.81
C LEU A 216 -19.92 -23.68 -26.56
N ALA A 217 -19.92 -25.01 -26.39
CA ALA A 217 -18.71 -25.80 -26.22
C ALA A 217 -17.76 -25.68 -27.45
N GLN A 218 -18.29 -25.68 -28.65
CA GLN A 218 -17.48 -25.52 -29.88
C GLN A 218 -16.83 -24.12 -29.98
N GLU A 219 -17.50 -23.07 -29.54
CA GLU A 219 -16.91 -21.71 -29.52
C GLU A 219 -15.95 -21.53 -28.34
N GLU A 220 -16.23 -22.15 -27.19
CA GLU A 220 -15.29 -22.18 -26.04
C GLU A 220 -13.98 -22.89 -26.38
N ASP A 221 -14.04 -24.02 -27.10
CA ASP A 221 -12.83 -24.72 -27.56
C ASP A 221 -12.01 -23.86 -28.54
N LYS A 222 -12.66 -23.17 -29.48
CA LYS A 222 -11.97 -22.25 -30.40
C LYS A 222 -11.29 -21.09 -29.72
N VAL A 223 -11.94 -20.51 -28.71
CA VAL A 223 -11.38 -19.40 -27.91
C VAL A 223 -10.27 -19.93 -26.98
N GLY A 224 -10.41 -21.15 -26.45
CA GLY A 224 -9.40 -21.79 -25.62
C GLY A 224 -8.11 -22.16 -26.36
N GLU A 225 -8.20 -22.45 -27.68
CA GLU A 225 -7.06 -22.71 -28.55
C GLU A 225 -6.42 -21.43 -29.11
N SER A 226 -7.17 -20.31 -29.17
CA SER A 226 -6.62 -19.00 -29.56
C SER A 226 -5.94 -18.35 -28.37
N ASP A 227 -4.69 -17.97 -28.55
CA ASP A 227 -3.90 -17.21 -27.57
C ASP A 227 -4.47 -15.77 -27.53
N LEU A 228 -5.49 -15.55 -26.68
CA LEU A 228 -6.08 -14.23 -26.45
C LEU A 228 -5.04 -13.36 -25.72
N SER A 229 -4.32 -12.55 -26.48
CA SER A 229 -3.23 -11.73 -25.94
C SER A 229 -3.69 -10.30 -25.57
N LEU A 230 -4.78 -9.82 -26.15
CA LEU A 230 -5.26 -8.44 -26.01
C LEU A 230 -6.57 -8.31 -25.22
N VAL A 231 -7.36 -9.39 -25.09
CA VAL A 231 -8.64 -9.37 -24.37
C VAL A 231 -8.60 -10.34 -23.19
N HIS A 232 -8.66 -9.80 -21.97
CA HIS A 232 -8.77 -10.59 -20.75
C HIS A 232 -10.25 -10.84 -20.42
N GLU A 233 -10.71 -12.09 -20.56
CA GLU A 233 -12.10 -12.48 -20.27
C GLU A 233 -12.30 -13.01 -18.84
N LYS A 234 -11.19 -13.31 -18.13
CA LYS A 234 -11.24 -14.05 -16.88
C LYS A 234 -10.85 -13.15 -15.70
N VAL A 235 -11.69 -13.17 -14.66
CA VAL A 235 -11.34 -12.61 -13.35
C VAL A 235 -10.46 -13.61 -12.63
N SER A 236 -9.21 -13.25 -12.36
CA SER A 236 -8.25 -14.03 -11.61
C SER A 236 -7.97 -13.40 -10.23
N GLU A 237 -7.09 -14.00 -9.47
CA GLU A 237 -6.67 -13.45 -8.18
C GLU A 237 -5.91 -12.11 -8.34
N GLU A 238 -5.29 -11.85 -9.50
CA GLU A 238 -4.55 -10.62 -9.75
C GLU A 238 -5.47 -9.40 -9.83
N GLU A 239 -6.66 -9.56 -10.48
CA GLU A 239 -7.66 -8.50 -10.54
C GLU A 239 -8.22 -8.18 -9.16
N ILE A 240 -8.52 -9.21 -8.36
CA ILE A 240 -8.95 -9.04 -6.97
C ILE A 240 -7.88 -8.30 -6.15
N ALA A 241 -6.62 -8.71 -6.28
CA ALA A 241 -5.50 -8.07 -5.60
C ALA A 241 -5.33 -6.60 -6.04
N ARG A 242 -5.52 -6.28 -7.32
CA ARG A 242 -5.45 -4.93 -7.87
C ARG A 242 -6.54 -4.02 -7.29
N ILE A 243 -7.76 -4.51 -7.13
CA ILE A 243 -8.86 -3.74 -6.54
C ILE A 243 -8.60 -3.48 -5.05
N ILE A 244 -8.19 -4.50 -4.31
CA ILE A 244 -7.82 -4.35 -2.90
C ILE A 244 -6.71 -3.30 -2.74
N SER A 245 -5.69 -3.34 -3.60
CA SER A 245 -4.62 -2.34 -3.63
C SER A 245 -5.15 -0.93 -3.82
N ARG A 246 -6.16 -0.76 -4.70
CA ARG A 246 -6.80 0.53 -4.94
C ARG A 246 -7.62 1.01 -3.74
N TRP A 247 -8.37 0.12 -3.10
CA TRP A 247 -9.23 0.47 -1.96
C TRP A 247 -8.43 0.77 -0.69
N THR A 248 -7.38 -0.02 -0.46
CA THR A 248 -6.60 0.04 0.79
C THR A 248 -5.33 0.88 0.67
N GLY A 249 -4.90 1.20 -0.55
CA GLY A 249 -3.60 1.81 -0.82
C GLY A 249 -2.40 0.86 -0.62
N ILE A 250 -2.65 -0.44 -0.45
CA ILE A 250 -1.62 -1.45 -0.21
C ILE A 250 -1.29 -2.12 -1.53
N PRO A 251 -0.03 -2.29 -1.91
CA PRO A 251 0.36 -2.98 -3.14
C PRO A 251 0.16 -4.49 -3.02
N VAL A 252 -1.10 -4.95 -2.99
CA VAL A 252 -1.48 -6.36 -2.83
C VAL A 252 -1.09 -7.21 -4.06
N ALA A 253 -0.97 -6.59 -5.24
CA ALA A 253 -0.62 -7.28 -6.49
C ALA A 253 0.81 -7.90 -6.50
N LYS A 254 1.66 -7.57 -5.52
CA LYS A 254 3.03 -8.12 -5.38
C LYS A 254 3.15 -9.23 -4.34
N LEU A 255 2.03 -9.75 -3.83
CA LEU A 255 1.96 -10.68 -2.68
C LEU A 255 2.39 -12.13 -2.98
N THR A 256 2.78 -12.46 -4.22
CA THR A 256 3.18 -13.83 -4.56
C THR A 256 4.68 -14.11 -4.28
N GLU A 257 5.47 -14.51 -5.22
CA GLU A 257 6.89 -14.89 -5.00
C GLU A 257 7.81 -13.71 -4.67
N SER A 258 7.50 -12.52 -5.20
CA SER A 258 8.32 -11.32 -5.02
C SER A 258 8.35 -10.79 -3.57
N GLU A 259 7.24 -10.89 -2.82
CA GLU A 259 7.21 -10.46 -1.41
C GLU A 259 7.95 -11.40 -0.46
N ARG A 260 7.89 -12.70 -0.71
CA ARG A 260 8.69 -13.67 0.05
C ARG A 260 10.18 -13.35 -0.09
N ASN A 261 10.63 -13.12 -1.32
CA ASN A 261 12.01 -12.76 -1.59
C ASN A 261 12.38 -11.38 -1.02
N LYS A 262 11.51 -10.37 -1.15
CA LYS A 262 11.72 -9.06 -0.52
C LYS A 262 11.81 -9.15 1.00
N THR A 263 10.97 -9.97 1.64
CA THR A 263 11.01 -10.15 3.11
C THR A 263 12.27 -10.90 3.55
N LEU A 264 12.75 -11.86 2.76
CA LEU A 264 13.98 -12.59 3.06
C LEU A 264 15.25 -11.73 2.90
N HIS A 265 15.22 -10.74 2.01
CA HIS A 265 16.32 -9.79 1.75
C HIS A 265 16.01 -8.38 2.29
N LEU A 266 15.14 -8.30 3.31
CA LEU A 266 14.73 -7.02 3.91
C LEU A 266 15.91 -6.28 4.53
N ASP A 267 16.86 -6.97 5.12
CA ASP A 267 18.09 -6.43 5.67
C ASP A 267 18.92 -5.68 4.61
N GLU A 268 19.11 -6.27 3.42
CA GLU A 268 19.82 -5.64 2.30
C GLU A 268 19.10 -4.35 1.85
N GLU A 269 17.77 -4.36 1.77
CA GLU A 269 16.99 -3.18 1.41
C GLU A 269 17.10 -2.06 2.47
N LEU A 270 17.08 -2.43 3.76
CA LEU A 270 17.22 -1.47 4.84
C LEU A 270 18.64 -0.87 4.88
N HIS A 271 19.67 -1.65 4.61
CA HIS A 271 21.06 -1.19 4.55
C HIS A 271 21.36 -0.22 3.39
N LYS A 272 20.52 -0.19 2.35
CA LYS A 272 20.63 0.84 1.31
C LYS A 272 20.41 2.26 1.84
N ARG A 273 19.70 2.42 2.94
CA ARG A 273 19.35 3.73 3.54
C ARG A 273 19.89 3.91 4.95
N VAL A 274 20.13 2.84 5.69
CA VAL A 274 20.59 2.87 7.08
C VAL A 274 22.01 2.36 7.16
N VAL A 275 22.92 3.21 7.62
CA VAL A 275 24.34 2.91 7.70
C VAL A 275 24.75 2.64 9.14
N GLY A 276 25.52 1.59 9.38
CA GLY A 276 26.21 1.32 10.64
C GLY A 276 25.33 0.86 11.81
N GLN A 277 24.15 0.30 11.56
CA GLN A 277 23.23 -0.20 12.58
C GLN A 277 22.86 -1.68 12.34
N ASP A 278 23.83 -2.50 11.95
CA ASP A 278 23.64 -3.88 11.48
C ASP A 278 22.85 -4.74 12.46
N GLU A 279 23.19 -4.69 13.76
CA GLU A 279 22.48 -5.44 14.80
C GLU A 279 21.00 -5.02 14.91
N GLY A 280 20.72 -3.71 14.81
CA GLY A 280 19.37 -3.17 14.86
C GLY A 280 18.54 -3.60 13.65
N VAL A 281 19.12 -3.53 12.47
CA VAL A 281 18.50 -3.97 11.22
C VAL A 281 18.18 -5.47 11.27
N THR A 282 19.14 -6.29 11.69
CA THR A 282 18.97 -7.75 11.83
C THR A 282 17.83 -8.11 12.78
N LYS A 283 17.81 -7.54 14.00
CA LYS A 283 16.74 -7.81 14.98
C LYS A 283 15.33 -7.43 14.45
N VAL A 284 15.23 -6.29 13.78
CA VAL A 284 13.97 -5.86 13.17
C VAL A 284 13.55 -6.83 12.06
N THR A 285 14.45 -7.18 11.16
CA THR A 285 14.19 -8.09 10.04
C THR A 285 13.74 -9.46 10.54
N GLU A 286 14.42 -10.04 11.52
CA GLU A 286 14.04 -11.34 12.11
C GLU A 286 12.64 -11.31 12.74
N ALA A 287 12.29 -10.24 13.47
CA ALA A 287 10.96 -10.10 14.05
C ALA A 287 9.87 -10.03 12.97
N ILE A 288 10.12 -9.30 11.88
CA ILE A 288 9.21 -9.18 10.75
C ILE A 288 9.08 -10.52 10.02
N ILE A 289 10.17 -11.24 9.79
CA ILE A 289 10.17 -12.58 9.18
C ILE A 289 9.31 -13.53 10.02
N ARG A 290 9.48 -13.55 11.36
CA ARG A 290 8.66 -14.37 12.27
C ARG A 290 7.16 -14.07 12.14
N SER A 291 6.80 -12.80 12.02
CA SER A 291 5.41 -12.36 11.85
C SER A 291 4.85 -12.75 10.49
N LYS A 292 5.58 -12.49 9.39
CA LYS A 292 5.18 -12.80 8.02
C LYS A 292 5.10 -14.31 7.75
N ALA A 293 5.91 -15.11 8.43
CA ALA A 293 5.85 -16.56 8.38
C ALA A 293 4.62 -17.16 9.13
N GLY A 294 3.82 -16.33 9.81
CA GLY A 294 2.64 -16.79 10.55
C GLY A 294 2.96 -17.53 11.86
N ILE A 295 4.18 -17.43 12.36
CA ILE A 295 4.60 -18.08 13.63
C ILE A 295 4.20 -17.21 14.83
N LYS A 296 4.15 -15.88 14.64
CA LYS A 296 3.71 -14.92 15.65
C LYS A 296 2.20 -14.97 15.82
N ASP A 297 1.72 -14.65 17.03
CA ASP A 297 0.30 -14.53 17.34
C ASP A 297 -0.38 -13.51 16.38
N PRO A 298 -1.37 -13.95 15.58
CA PRO A 298 -2.03 -13.10 14.59
C PRO A 298 -2.89 -12.00 15.20
N SER A 299 -3.17 -12.04 16.51
CA SER A 299 -3.90 -10.99 17.21
C SER A 299 -3.06 -9.75 17.52
N LYS A 300 -1.73 -9.82 17.38
CA LYS A 300 -0.78 -8.76 17.72
C LYS A 300 -0.30 -7.99 16.48
N PRO A 301 0.23 -6.76 16.64
CA PRO A 301 0.90 -6.02 15.57
C PRO A 301 2.01 -6.83 14.89
N ILE A 302 2.34 -6.51 13.62
CA ILE A 302 3.43 -7.17 12.85
C ILE A 302 4.74 -7.11 13.64
N GLY A 303 5.06 -5.94 14.20
CA GLY A 303 6.23 -5.73 15.04
C GLY A 303 6.03 -4.60 16.03
N SER A 304 6.68 -4.70 17.18
CA SER A 304 6.68 -3.68 18.22
C SER A 304 8.11 -3.49 18.75
N PHE A 305 8.68 -2.32 18.48
CA PHE A 305 10.10 -2.04 18.69
C PHE A 305 10.31 -0.80 19.56
N LEU A 306 11.31 -0.87 20.44
CA LEU A 306 11.80 0.29 21.16
C LEU A 306 13.24 0.59 20.71
N PHE A 307 13.45 1.75 20.08
CA PHE A 307 14.73 2.21 19.58
C PHE A 307 15.37 3.17 20.57
N LEU A 308 16.47 2.76 21.17
CA LEU A 308 17.24 3.52 22.16
C LEU A 308 18.53 4.05 21.55
N GLY A 309 18.93 5.26 21.88
CA GLY A 309 20.22 5.80 21.47
C GLY A 309 20.23 7.31 21.29
N PRO A 310 21.41 7.88 21.01
CA PRO A 310 21.57 9.32 20.84
C PRO A 310 20.75 9.88 19.67
N THR A 311 20.67 11.18 19.58
CA THR A 311 19.99 11.85 18.49
C THR A 311 20.80 11.74 17.19
N GLY A 312 20.12 11.58 16.03
CA GLY A 312 20.77 11.61 14.72
C GLY A 312 21.53 10.34 14.32
N VAL A 313 21.29 9.20 14.98
CA VAL A 313 21.92 7.90 14.68
C VAL A 313 21.14 7.02 13.70
N GLY A 314 19.99 7.50 13.18
CA GLY A 314 19.22 6.79 12.16
C GLY A 314 17.92 6.13 12.65
N LYS A 315 17.47 6.33 13.90
CA LYS A 315 16.21 5.74 14.45
C LYS A 315 14.99 6.02 13.54
N THR A 316 14.76 7.27 13.23
CA THR A 316 13.63 7.68 12.35
C THR A 316 13.86 7.26 10.90
N GLU A 317 15.10 7.19 10.42
CA GLU A 317 15.41 6.74 9.07
C GLU A 317 15.13 5.25 8.90
N LEU A 318 15.42 4.42 9.89
CA LEU A 318 15.05 3.00 9.88
C LEU A 318 13.52 2.83 9.83
N ALA A 319 12.76 3.64 10.57
CA ALA A 319 11.29 3.61 10.52
C ALA A 319 10.76 3.98 9.13
N LYS A 320 11.33 4.99 8.46
CA LYS A 320 11.00 5.36 7.08
C LYS A 320 11.38 4.28 6.08
N SER A 321 12.56 3.69 6.24
CA SER A 321 13.03 2.60 5.38
C SER A 321 12.14 1.38 5.48
N LEU A 322 11.65 1.05 6.69
CA LEU A 322 10.68 -0.01 6.90
C LEU A 322 9.35 0.28 6.22
N ALA A 323 8.83 1.51 6.31
CA ALA A 323 7.61 1.89 5.62
C ALA A 323 7.77 1.76 4.10
N ALA A 324 8.88 2.23 3.54
CA ALA A 324 9.18 2.10 2.12
C ALA A 324 9.35 0.64 1.67
N ALA A 325 10.06 -0.19 2.45
CA ALA A 325 10.35 -1.58 2.09
C ALA A 325 9.13 -2.50 2.21
N LEU A 326 8.28 -2.31 3.23
CA LEU A 326 7.16 -3.19 3.53
C LEU A 326 5.82 -2.71 2.99
N PHE A 327 5.65 -1.40 2.82
CA PHE A 327 4.41 -0.76 2.38
C PHE A 327 4.61 0.08 1.10
N ASP A 328 5.75 -0.09 0.42
CA ASP A 328 6.15 0.52 -0.87
C ASP A 328 6.06 2.08 -0.91
N ASP A 329 5.80 2.74 0.22
CA ASP A 329 5.77 4.21 0.33
C ASP A 329 6.25 4.65 1.72
N GLU A 330 7.23 5.54 1.77
CA GLU A 330 7.71 6.13 3.02
C GLU A 330 6.67 7.00 3.73
N ASN A 331 5.62 7.45 3.00
CA ASN A 331 4.49 8.18 3.55
C ASN A 331 3.48 7.28 4.28
N ASN A 332 3.61 5.96 4.18
CA ASN A 332 2.85 5.01 4.99
C ASN A 332 3.43 4.90 6.41
N MET A 333 3.78 6.06 6.96
CA MET A 333 4.24 6.23 8.34
C MET A 333 3.39 7.29 9.05
N VAL A 334 2.83 6.89 10.19
CA VAL A 334 2.13 7.79 11.12
C VAL A 334 3.11 8.19 12.20
N ARG A 335 3.52 9.45 12.24
CA ARG A 335 4.44 9.96 13.27
C ARG A 335 3.69 10.74 14.31
N ILE A 336 3.88 10.39 15.58
CA ILE A 336 3.30 11.05 16.74
C ILE A 336 4.45 11.45 17.68
N ASP A 337 4.59 12.75 17.91
CA ASP A 337 5.60 13.29 18.85
C ASP A 337 5.02 13.27 20.26
N MET A 338 5.62 12.48 21.14
CA MET A 338 5.13 12.30 22.51
C MET A 338 5.38 13.52 23.40
N SER A 339 6.19 14.48 22.96
CA SER A 339 6.30 15.78 23.64
C SER A 339 5.01 16.58 23.67
N GLU A 340 4.08 16.32 22.72
CA GLU A 340 2.72 16.91 22.71
C GLU A 340 1.75 16.21 23.68
N TYR A 341 2.14 15.07 24.25
CA TYR A 341 1.29 14.20 25.07
C TYR A 341 1.81 14.03 26.50
N MET A 342 2.42 15.07 27.03
CA MET A 342 2.95 15.12 28.40
C MET A 342 1.84 15.28 29.45
N GLU A 343 0.71 15.84 29.09
CA GLU A 343 -0.39 16.11 29.99
C GLU A 343 -1.51 15.06 29.86
N LYS A 344 -2.23 14.81 30.95
CA LYS A 344 -3.34 13.83 30.99
C LYS A 344 -4.42 14.11 29.93
N TYR A 345 -4.77 15.35 29.69
CA TYR A 345 -5.77 15.73 28.69
C TYR A 345 -5.33 15.41 27.25
N SER A 346 -4.03 15.37 27.01
CA SER A 346 -3.51 15.07 25.68
C SER A 346 -3.75 13.62 25.27
N VAL A 347 -3.91 12.69 26.23
CA VAL A 347 -4.21 11.27 25.95
C VAL A 347 -5.54 11.12 25.21
N SER A 348 -6.55 11.92 25.56
CA SER A 348 -7.84 11.91 24.85
C SER A 348 -7.71 12.35 23.38
N ARG A 349 -6.68 13.09 23.00
CA ARG A 349 -6.40 13.41 21.59
C ARG A 349 -5.90 12.19 20.78
N LEU A 350 -5.32 11.17 21.44
CA LEU A 350 -4.88 9.95 20.75
C LEU A 350 -6.05 9.06 20.36
N ILE A 351 -7.03 8.88 21.26
CA ILE A 351 -8.13 7.92 21.11
C ILE A 351 -9.50 8.60 20.87
N GLY A 352 -9.54 9.93 20.96
CA GLY A 352 -10.75 10.75 20.84
C GLY A 352 -11.26 11.26 22.19
N ALA A 353 -11.94 12.41 22.15
CA ALA A 353 -12.55 13.03 23.33
C ALA A 353 -13.82 12.27 23.72
N PRO A 354 -14.14 12.16 25.03
CA PRO A 354 -15.40 11.56 25.48
C PRO A 354 -16.63 12.33 24.97
N PRO A 355 -17.82 11.69 24.92
CA PRO A 355 -19.04 12.35 24.51
C PRO A 355 -19.32 13.63 25.34
N GLY A 356 -19.64 14.73 24.65
CA GLY A 356 -19.94 16.02 25.27
C GLY A 356 -18.73 16.95 25.45
N TYR A 357 -17.52 16.52 25.09
CA TYR A 357 -16.34 17.38 25.08
C TYR A 357 -16.03 17.88 23.66
N VAL A 358 -15.34 19.04 23.59
CA VAL A 358 -14.87 19.62 22.32
C VAL A 358 -13.90 18.65 21.64
N GLY A 359 -14.09 18.40 20.34
CA GLY A 359 -13.28 17.46 19.57
C GLY A 359 -13.82 16.02 19.52
N TYR A 360 -15.00 15.74 20.08
CA TYR A 360 -15.60 14.40 20.03
C TYR A 360 -15.85 13.92 18.58
N GLU A 361 -16.30 14.81 17.69
CA GLU A 361 -16.59 14.48 16.30
C GLU A 361 -15.32 14.29 15.43
N GLU A 362 -14.20 14.86 15.87
CA GLU A 362 -12.94 14.79 15.12
C GLU A 362 -12.25 13.41 15.24
N GLY A 363 -12.62 12.62 16.26
CA GLY A 363 -11.98 11.34 16.57
C GLY A 363 -10.57 11.50 17.18
N GLY A 364 -9.88 10.38 17.43
CA GLY A 364 -8.51 10.39 17.96
C GLY A 364 -7.46 10.45 16.85
N GLN A 365 -6.39 11.20 17.08
CA GLN A 365 -5.32 11.35 16.07
C GLN A 365 -4.68 10.00 15.72
N LEU A 366 -4.40 9.15 16.70
CA LEU A 366 -3.86 7.82 16.48
C LEU A 366 -4.89 6.91 15.80
N THR A 367 -6.10 6.85 16.36
CA THR A 367 -7.14 5.94 15.88
C THR A 367 -7.61 6.29 14.48
N GLU A 368 -7.80 7.56 14.14
CA GLU A 368 -8.19 7.99 12.80
C GLU A 368 -7.05 7.79 11.79
N ALA A 369 -5.79 8.05 12.17
CA ALA A 369 -4.65 7.84 11.28
C ALA A 369 -4.49 6.36 10.91
N VAL A 370 -4.59 5.44 11.90
CA VAL A 370 -4.47 4.00 11.65
C VAL A 370 -5.71 3.46 10.94
N ARG A 371 -6.91 3.95 11.25
CA ARG A 371 -8.12 3.57 10.52
C ARG A 371 -8.04 3.89 9.02
N ARG A 372 -7.45 5.05 8.69
CA ARG A 372 -7.24 5.46 7.28
C ARG A 372 -6.06 4.76 6.62
N LYS A 373 -5.05 4.38 7.39
CA LYS A 373 -3.85 3.68 6.92
C LYS A 373 -3.57 2.48 7.81
N PRO A 374 -4.36 1.38 7.68
CA PRO A 374 -4.21 0.20 8.54
C PRO A 374 -2.89 -0.54 8.32
N TYR A 375 -2.24 -0.29 7.20
CA TYR A 375 -0.90 -0.80 6.87
C TYR A 375 0.09 0.35 6.93
N SER A 376 0.66 0.56 8.09
CA SER A 376 1.58 1.67 8.32
C SER A 376 2.58 1.37 9.42
N VAL A 377 3.67 2.10 9.40
CA VAL A 377 4.58 2.21 10.54
C VAL A 377 4.07 3.33 11.43
N VAL A 378 3.74 3.01 12.67
CA VAL A 378 3.36 4.01 13.68
C VAL A 378 4.58 4.32 14.53
N LEU A 379 5.11 5.52 14.37
CA LEU A 379 6.28 6.01 15.08
C LEU A 379 5.88 6.94 16.23
N PHE A 380 6.13 6.49 17.45
CA PHE A 380 6.02 7.30 18.67
C PHE A 380 7.40 7.88 19.00
N ASP A 381 7.61 9.15 18.72
CA ASP A 381 8.90 9.81 18.92
C ASP A 381 9.00 10.36 20.34
N GLU A 382 10.17 10.19 21.00
CA GLU A 382 10.45 10.63 22.36
C GLU A 382 9.46 10.07 23.40
N ILE A 383 9.25 8.74 23.37
CA ILE A 383 8.24 8.04 24.20
C ILE A 383 8.43 8.28 25.71
N GLU A 384 9.63 8.57 26.18
CA GLU A 384 9.94 8.91 27.57
C GLU A 384 9.23 10.17 28.07
N LYS A 385 8.79 11.04 27.16
CA LYS A 385 8.07 12.28 27.53
C LYS A 385 6.56 12.08 27.71
N ALA A 386 6.04 10.93 27.27
CA ALA A 386 4.62 10.66 27.30
C ALA A 386 4.07 10.58 28.73
N HIS A 387 2.81 11.06 28.90
CA HIS A 387 2.09 10.86 30.15
C HIS A 387 1.89 9.36 30.43
N PRO A 388 1.93 8.92 31.71
CA PRO A 388 1.76 7.49 32.08
C PRO A 388 0.51 6.82 31.50
N ASP A 389 -0.59 7.55 31.30
CA ASP A 389 -1.83 7.00 30.72
C ASP A 389 -1.69 6.63 29.22
N VAL A 390 -0.72 7.20 28.49
CA VAL A 390 -0.39 6.78 27.11
C VAL A 390 0.05 5.32 27.09
N PHE A 391 0.84 4.90 28.08
CA PHE A 391 1.29 3.51 28.15
C PHE A 391 0.15 2.53 28.37
N ASN A 392 -0.93 2.92 29.06
CA ASN A 392 -2.11 2.07 29.22
C ASN A 392 -2.81 1.85 27.86
N VAL A 393 -2.85 2.88 27.03
CA VAL A 393 -3.36 2.78 25.64
C VAL A 393 -2.48 1.86 24.80
N LEU A 394 -1.17 2.05 24.87
CA LEU A 394 -0.22 1.23 24.14
C LEU A 394 -0.22 -0.24 24.58
N LEU A 395 -0.40 -0.52 25.87
CA LEU A 395 -0.51 -1.87 26.39
C LEU A 395 -1.70 -2.61 25.76
N GLN A 396 -2.84 -1.96 25.61
CA GLN A 396 -4.01 -2.55 24.94
C GLN A 396 -3.69 -2.89 23.46
N VAL A 397 -3.01 -1.98 22.76
CA VAL A 397 -2.61 -2.22 21.36
C VAL A 397 -1.61 -3.38 21.26
N LEU A 398 -0.63 -3.46 22.18
CA LEU A 398 0.40 -4.51 22.18
C LEU A 398 -0.16 -5.89 22.56
N ASP A 399 -1.22 -5.96 23.39
CA ASP A 399 -1.81 -7.21 23.83
C ASP A 399 -2.88 -7.70 22.84
N ASP A 400 -3.84 -6.84 22.48
CA ASP A 400 -5.04 -7.21 21.72
C ASP A 400 -4.95 -6.84 20.23
N GLY A 401 -3.91 -6.09 19.82
CA GLY A 401 -3.76 -5.59 18.44
C GLY A 401 -4.88 -4.66 18.00
N ARG A 402 -5.67 -4.12 18.93
CA ARG A 402 -6.80 -3.25 18.64
C ARG A 402 -7.07 -2.27 19.78
N ILE A 403 -7.74 -1.19 19.47
CA ILE A 403 -8.22 -0.23 20.47
C ILE A 403 -9.62 0.25 20.10
N THR A 404 -10.45 0.50 21.11
CA THR A 404 -11.77 1.13 20.89
C THR A 404 -11.63 2.64 21.09
N ASP A 405 -12.03 3.41 20.07
CA ASP A 405 -12.03 4.86 20.13
C ASP A 405 -13.17 5.40 21.03
N SER A 406 -13.19 6.71 21.24
CA SER A 406 -14.22 7.37 22.04
C SER A 406 -15.63 7.31 21.42
N GLN A 407 -15.74 6.97 20.14
CA GLN A 407 -17.02 6.79 19.43
C GLN A 407 -17.50 5.34 19.46
N GLY A 408 -16.79 4.44 20.15
CA GLY A 408 -17.13 3.02 20.25
C GLY A 408 -16.66 2.18 19.04
N ARG A 409 -15.89 2.75 18.10
CA ARG A 409 -15.36 2.03 16.95
C ARG A 409 -14.08 1.31 17.32
N THR A 410 -13.95 0.06 16.92
CA THR A 410 -12.73 -0.71 17.11
C THR A 410 -11.78 -0.44 15.95
N VAL A 411 -10.56 0.01 16.27
CA VAL A 411 -9.48 0.25 15.30
C VAL A 411 -8.45 -0.87 15.42
N ASP A 412 -8.14 -1.50 14.30
CA ASP A 412 -7.24 -2.65 14.20
C ASP A 412 -5.80 -2.21 13.93
N PHE A 413 -4.86 -2.70 14.74
CA PHE A 413 -3.42 -2.45 14.65
C PHE A 413 -2.62 -3.69 14.23
N LYS A 414 -3.28 -4.82 13.93
CA LYS A 414 -2.61 -6.10 13.61
C LYS A 414 -1.70 -6.01 12.40
N ASN A 415 -2.02 -5.11 11.47
CA ASN A 415 -1.24 -4.90 10.26
C ASN A 415 -0.27 -3.72 10.36
N THR A 416 -0.05 -3.17 11.56
CA THR A 416 0.88 -2.07 11.80
C THR A 416 2.20 -2.54 12.37
N ILE A 417 3.23 -1.72 12.21
CA ILE A 417 4.50 -1.85 12.92
C ILE A 417 4.61 -0.67 13.88
N LEU A 418 4.73 -0.97 15.17
CA LEU A 418 4.87 0.04 16.20
C LEU A 418 6.35 0.28 16.51
N ILE A 419 6.80 1.50 16.37
CA ILE A 419 8.17 1.92 16.68
C ILE A 419 8.10 3.04 17.70
N MET A 420 8.77 2.87 18.80
CA MET A 420 8.94 3.89 19.84
C MET A 420 10.40 4.31 19.86
N THR A 421 10.69 5.60 19.83
CA THR A 421 12.06 6.10 19.96
C THR A 421 12.26 6.72 21.31
N SER A 422 13.45 6.56 21.88
CA SER A 422 13.84 7.19 23.13
C SER A 422 15.31 7.56 23.13
N ASN A 423 15.65 8.61 23.89
CA ASN A 423 17.02 9.05 24.14
C ASN A 423 17.51 8.65 25.53
N ILE A 424 16.74 7.82 26.27
CA ILE A 424 17.17 7.28 27.56
C ILE A 424 18.47 6.51 27.40
N GLY A 425 19.40 6.73 28.31
CA GLY A 425 20.69 6.06 28.30
C GLY A 425 21.67 6.53 27.22
N ALA A 426 21.35 7.56 26.44
CA ALA A 426 22.23 8.06 25.38
C ALA A 426 23.62 8.46 25.84
N SER A 427 23.75 9.03 27.05
CA SER A 427 25.06 9.38 27.67
C SER A 427 25.93 8.14 27.87
N TYR A 428 25.37 7.06 28.39
CA TYR A 428 26.10 5.81 28.60
C TYR A 428 26.61 5.19 27.29
N LEU A 429 25.81 5.34 26.20
CA LEU A 429 26.22 4.86 24.89
C LEU A 429 27.33 5.71 24.28
N LEU A 430 27.32 7.04 24.49
CA LEU A 430 28.37 7.93 24.00
C LEU A 430 29.72 7.69 24.68
N ASP A 431 29.69 7.43 25.97
CA ASP A 431 30.92 7.19 26.77
C ASP A 431 31.38 5.72 26.73
N GLY A 432 30.49 4.81 26.35
CA GLY A 432 30.66 3.36 26.43
C GLY A 432 30.96 2.65 25.12
N ILE A 433 31.56 3.34 24.13
CA ILE A 433 31.97 2.73 22.86
C ILE A 433 33.43 2.34 22.90
N ASN A 434 33.74 1.17 22.34
CA ASN A 434 35.09 0.75 22.02
C ASN A 434 35.61 1.40 20.72
N GLU A 435 36.92 1.35 20.48
CA GLU A 435 37.55 1.85 19.26
C GLU A 435 37.03 1.14 17.99
N ASP A 436 36.57 -0.10 18.12
CA ASP A 436 35.97 -0.90 17.05
C ASP A 436 34.47 -0.61 16.78
N GLY A 437 33.89 0.36 17.51
CA GLY A 437 32.48 0.74 17.37
C GLY A 437 31.47 -0.20 18.08
N THR A 438 31.95 -1.15 18.88
CA THR A 438 31.09 -2.02 19.70
C THR A 438 30.73 -1.35 21.04
N ILE A 439 29.54 -1.65 21.56
CA ILE A 439 29.07 -1.14 22.85
C ILE A 439 29.71 -1.99 23.96
N LYS A 440 30.26 -1.35 24.97
CA LYS A 440 30.80 -2.05 26.16
C LYS A 440 29.62 -2.69 26.92
N PRO A 441 29.77 -3.95 27.42
CA PRO A 441 28.71 -4.62 28.19
C PRO A 441 28.23 -3.83 29.42
N GLU A 442 29.14 -3.06 30.02
CA GLU A 442 28.82 -2.19 31.15
C GLU A 442 27.89 -1.04 30.79
N ALA A 443 28.12 -0.44 29.62
CA ALA A 443 27.27 0.63 29.08
C ALA A 443 25.87 0.09 28.69
N GLU A 444 25.80 -1.07 28.04
CA GLU A 444 24.55 -1.74 27.75
C GLU A 444 23.75 -2.04 29.02
N ALA A 445 24.40 -2.60 30.04
CA ALA A 445 23.78 -2.87 31.35
C ALA A 445 23.26 -1.58 32.01
N ALA A 446 24.02 -0.48 31.92
CA ALA A 446 23.60 0.82 32.45
C ALA A 446 22.37 1.37 31.75
N VAL A 447 22.32 1.31 30.40
CA VAL A 447 21.16 1.70 29.61
C VAL A 447 19.94 0.86 29.98
N MET A 448 20.09 -0.45 30.09
CA MET A 448 18.98 -1.34 30.46
C MET A 448 18.46 -1.11 31.87
N ASN A 449 19.34 -0.72 32.82
CA ASN A 449 18.92 -0.34 34.16
C ASN A 449 18.17 0.99 34.18
N ASP A 450 18.62 1.98 33.42
CA ASP A 450 17.94 3.27 33.28
C ASP A 450 16.56 3.10 32.61
N LEU A 451 16.48 2.24 31.58
CA LEU A 451 15.23 1.88 30.93
C LEU A 451 14.21 1.26 31.91
N ARG A 452 14.65 0.33 32.76
CA ARG A 452 13.80 -0.32 33.78
C ARG A 452 13.35 0.64 34.86
N ALA A 453 14.10 1.70 35.09
CA ALA A 453 13.72 2.75 36.05
C ALA A 453 12.62 3.67 35.49
N HIS A 454 12.59 3.88 34.16
CA HIS A 454 11.63 4.77 33.51
C HIS A 454 10.35 4.06 33.06
N PHE A 455 10.44 2.83 32.56
CA PHE A 455 9.31 2.07 32.03
C PHE A 455 8.92 0.90 32.91
N ARG A 456 7.61 0.66 33.02
CA ARG A 456 7.10 -0.48 33.78
C ARG A 456 7.54 -1.79 33.13
N PRO A 457 7.92 -2.81 33.91
CA PRO A 457 8.34 -4.12 33.39
C PRO A 457 7.29 -4.77 32.49
N GLU A 458 5.99 -4.58 32.79
CA GLU A 458 4.89 -5.09 31.99
C GLU A 458 4.85 -4.52 30.58
N PHE A 459 5.25 -3.27 30.38
CA PHE A 459 5.34 -2.64 29.07
C PHE A 459 6.54 -3.19 28.28
N LEU A 460 7.71 -3.25 28.89
CA LEU A 460 8.92 -3.74 28.22
C LEU A 460 8.80 -5.22 27.79
N ASN A 461 8.11 -6.04 28.58
CA ASN A 461 7.91 -7.47 28.28
C ASN A 461 6.93 -7.73 27.12
N ARG A 462 6.19 -6.72 26.66
CA ARG A 462 5.26 -6.83 25.55
C ARG A 462 5.85 -6.38 24.20
N LEU A 463 7.01 -5.76 24.26
CA LEU A 463 7.77 -5.39 23.07
C LEU A 463 8.43 -6.63 22.46
N ASP A 464 8.44 -6.70 21.14
CA ASP A 464 9.14 -7.79 20.43
C ASP A 464 10.64 -7.67 20.62
N GLU A 465 11.20 -6.44 20.46
CA GLU A 465 12.62 -6.18 20.59
C GLU A 465 12.91 -4.77 21.11
N THR A 466 13.94 -4.67 21.96
CA THR A 466 14.56 -3.40 22.33
C THR A 466 15.91 -3.29 21.63
N ILE A 467 16.09 -2.24 20.85
CA ILE A 467 17.23 -2.08 19.94
C ILE A 467 18.06 -0.89 20.35
N LEU A 468 19.34 -1.13 20.59
CA LEU A 468 20.33 -0.12 20.93
C LEU A 468 20.99 0.41 19.65
N PHE A 469 20.77 1.67 19.34
CA PHE A 469 21.42 2.36 18.23
C PHE A 469 22.79 2.87 18.67
N LYS A 470 23.81 2.42 17.97
CA LYS A 470 25.20 2.82 18.22
C LYS A 470 25.42 4.26 17.73
N PRO A 471 26.20 5.07 18.44
CA PRO A 471 26.72 6.31 17.87
C PRO A 471 27.46 6.05 16.57
N LEU A 472 27.35 6.99 15.63
CA LEU A 472 27.95 6.84 14.30
C LEU A 472 29.47 7.06 14.38
N THR A 473 30.22 6.25 13.65
CA THR A 473 31.68 6.44 13.47
C THR A 473 31.95 7.36 12.26
N LYS A 474 33.20 7.83 12.13
CA LYS A 474 33.59 8.64 10.96
C LYS A 474 33.37 7.90 9.64
N ASP A 475 33.59 6.59 9.61
CA ASP A 475 33.38 5.76 8.42
C ASP A 475 31.89 5.70 8.04
N ASN A 476 31.01 5.58 9.03
CA ASN A 476 29.56 5.63 8.80
C ASN A 476 29.12 6.98 8.21
N ILE A 477 29.75 8.09 8.63
CA ILE A 477 29.45 9.42 8.10
C ILE A 477 29.77 9.52 6.61
N GLY A 478 30.87 8.92 6.15
CA GLY A 478 31.19 8.85 4.73
C GLY A 478 30.07 8.18 3.91
N GLY A 479 29.57 7.04 4.37
CA GLY A 479 28.42 6.36 3.77
C GLY A 479 27.15 7.22 3.72
N ILE A 480 26.87 7.96 4.81
CA ILE A 480 25.70 8.86 4.88
C ILE A 480 25.85 10.04 3.89
N ILE A 481 27.05 10.59 3.73
CA ILE A 481 27.32 11.64 2.74
C ILE A 481 26.97 11.14 1.34
N HIS A 482 27.40 9.92 0.98
CA HIS A 482 27.07 9.32 -0.32
C HIS A 482 25.57 9.22 -0.54
N LEU A 483 24.80 8.80 0.48
CA LEU A 483 23.34 8.71 0.40
C LEU A 483 22.68 10.08 0.20
N ILE A 484 23.15 11.13 0.90
CA ILE A 484 22.63 12.49 0.77
C ILE A 484 22.93 13.03 -0.65
N ILE A 485 24.12 12.79 -1.18
CA ILE A 485 24.49 13.21 -2.54
C ILE A 485 23.71 12.44 -3.60
N ALA A 486 23.46 11.14 -3.40
CA ALA A 486 22.63 10.34 -4.29
C ALA A 486 21.17 10.87 -4.33
N ASP A 487 20.61 11.26 -3.18
CA ASP A 487 19.28 11.89 -3.12
C ASP A 487 19.26 13.27 -3.82
N LEU A 488 20.33 14.04 -3.67
CA LEU A 488 20.48 15.32 -4.37
C LEU A 488 20.58 15.13 -5.89
N ASN A 489 21.32 14.13 -6.35
CA ASN A 489 21.43 13.80 -7.77
C ASN A 489 20.09 13.38 -8.36
N ARG A 490 19.27 12.59 -7.63
CA ARG A 490 17.91 12.25 -8.07
C ARG A 490 17.03 13.49 -8.27
N ARG A 491 17.17 14.52 -7.43
CA ARG A 491 16.45 15.79 -7.59
C ARG A 491 16.96 16.64 -8.78
N LEU A 492 18.15 16.34 -9.27
CA LEU A 492 18.76 17.02 -10.41
C LEU A 492 18.61 16.26 -11.74
N GLU A 493 18.01 15.05 -11.72
CA GLU A 493 17.77 14.23 -12.92
C GLU A 493 16.99 14.99 -14.01
N ASP A 494 15.96 15.75 -13.61
CA ASP A 494 15.16 16.58 -14.55
C ASP A 494 16.00 17.63 -15.28
N LYS A 495 17.14 18.02 -14.70
CA LYS A 495 18.09 18.99 -15.28
C LYS A 495 19.28 18.33 -15.95
N GLN A 496 19.30 16.99 -15.94
CA GLN A 496 20.42 16.17 -16.45
C GLN A 496 21.79 16.59 -15.85
N LEU A 497 21.81 17.04 -14.59
CA LEU A 497 23.02 17.44 -13.89
C LEU A 497 23.35 16.43 -12.79
N THR A 498 24.65 16.23 -12.55
CA THR A 498 25.14 15.40 -11.45
C THR A 498 26.11 16.15 -10.55
N ILE A 499 26.08 15.85 -9.25
CA ILE A 499 27.04 16.39 -8.27
C ILE A 499 27.93 15.24 -7.80
N ARG A 500 29.23 15.47 -7.79
CA ARG A 500 30.23 14.55 -7.28
C ARG A 500 31.14 15.28 -6.27
N LEU A 501 31.44 14.61 -5.16
CA LEU A 501 32.44 15.07 -4.20
C LEU A 501 33.80 14.46 -4.53
N SER A 502 34.87 15.26 -4.43
CA SER A 502 36.23 14.71 -4.39
C SER A 502 36.50 14.04 -3.03
N GLU A 503 37.47 13.15 -2.93
CA GLU A 503 37.87 12.50 -1.68
C GLU A 503 38.29 13.54 -0.63
N GLU A 504 38.99 14.61 -1.04
CA GLU A 504 39.38 15.72 -0.19
C GLU A 504 38.16 16.48 0.36
N ALA A 505 37.15 16.73 -0.51
CA ALA A 505 35.92 17.41 -0.08
C ALA A 505 35.11 16.53 0.88
N MET A 506 35.07 15.23 0.65
CA MET A 506 34.40 14.28 1.53
C MET A 506 35.05 14.30 2.93
N GLN A 507 36.38 14.17 2.99
CA GLN A 507 37.11 14.21 4.27
C GLN A 507 36.93 15.55 4.97
N TYR A 508 36.96 16.65 4.24
CA TYR A 508 36.73 17.99 4.76
C TYR A 508 35.33 18.12 5.38
N ILE A 509 34.31 17.56 4.73
CA ILE A 509 32.92 17.56 5.25
C ILE A 509 32.84 16.70 6.53
N VAL A 510 33.46 15.50 6.54
CA VAL A 510 33.50 14.63 7.71
C VAL A 510 34.10 15.37 8.90
N ASP A 511 35.25 16.00 8.72
CA ASP A 511 35.98 16.65 9.83
C ASP A 511 35.29 17.92 10.36
N ASN A 512 34.52 18.62 9.52
CA ASN A 512 33.84 19.87 9.90
C ASN A 512 32.36 19.71 10.29
N ALA A 513 31.70 18.65 9.86
CA ALA A 513 30.26 18.44 10.08
C ALA A 513 29.94 17.31 11.05
N TYR A 514 30.92 16.48 11.44
CA TYR A 514 30.70 15.39 12.38
C TYR A 514 30.70 15.88 13.82
N ASP A 515 29.66 15.53 14.55
CA ASP A 515 29.55 15.72 16.00
C ASP A 515 29.04 14.41 16.61
N PRO A 516 29.81 13.78 17.52
CA PRO A 516 29.43 12.51 18.14
C PRO A 516 28.10 12.57 18.89
N VAL A 517 27.75 13.72 19.46
CA VAL A 517 26.52 13.91 20.26
C VAL A 517 25.28 14.07 19.36
N TYR A 518 25.42 14.79 18.26
CA TYR A 518 24.30 15.10 17.34
C TYR A 518 24.24 14.19 16.12
N GLY A 519 25.20 13.30 15.92
CA GLY A 519 25.27 12.30 14.86
C GLY A 519 25.23 12.92 13.44
N ALA A 520 24.38 12.40 12.58
CA ALA A 520 24.23 12.87 11.18
C ALA A 520 23.34 14.12 11.02
N ARG A 521 22.69 14.63 12.08
CA ARG A 521 21.78 15.78 11.97
C ARG A 521 22.50 17.09 11.53
N PRO A 522 23.69 17.45 12.03
CA PRO A 522 24.45 18.59 11.54
C PRO A 522 24.92 18.41 10.10
N LEU A 523 25.24 17.19 9.68
CA LEU A 523 25.76 16.85 8.36
C LEU A 523 24.81 17.27 7.22
N LYS A 524 23.52 16.96 7.34
CA LYS A 524 22.53 17.36 6.34
C LYS A 524 22.45 18.87 6.17
N ARG A 525 22.49 19.61 7.28
CA ARG A 525 22.49 21.10 7.25
C ARG A 525 23.80 21.64 6.64
N TYR A 526 24.92 20.99 6.91
CA TYR A 526 26.22 21.39 6.36
C TYR A 526 26.23 21.21 4.84
N ILE A 527 25.82 20.05 4.33
CA ILE A 527 25.73 19.77 2.90
C ILE A 527 24.78 20.77 2.23
N GLN A 528 23.61 21.01 2.80
CA GLN A 528 22.65 21.99 2.27
C GLN A 528 23.25 23.40 2.19
N LYS A 529 23.93 23.84 3.23
CA LYS A 529 24.48 25.18 3.30
C LYS A 529 25.67 25.38 2.36
N TYR A 530 26.55 24.41 2.25
CA TYR A 530 27.82 24.58 1.54
C TYR A 530 27.85 23.88 0.18
N VAL A 531 27.28 22.67 0.03
CA VAL A 531 27.30 21.93 -1.24
C VAL A 531 26.13 22.34 -2.13
N GLU A 532 24.89 22.24 -1.63
CA GLU A 532 23.71 22.60 -2.43
C GLU A 532 23.74 24.08 -2.85
N THR A 533 24.21 24.98 -1.96
CA THR A 533 24.29 26.41 -2.28
C THR A 533 25.33 26.69 -3.35
N LEU A 534 26.49 26.00 -3.33
CA LEU A 534 27.50 26.15 -4.38
C LEU A 534 27.00 25.64 -5.72
N ALA A 535 26.37 24.46 -5.73
CA ALA A 535 25.77 23.90 -6.95
C ALA A 535 24.65 24.82 -7.50
N ALA A 536 23.78 25.33 -6.64
CA ALA A 536 22.72 26.25 -7.04
C ALA A 536 23.26 27.56 -7.65
N ARG A 537 24.37 28.10 -7.13
CA ARG A 537 25.03 29.29 -7.72
C ARG A 537 25.55 29.01 -9.11
N MET A 538 26.18 27.87 -9.36
CA MET A 538 26.68 27.49 -10.69
C MET A 538 25.55 27.34 -11.70
N ILE A 539 24.43 26.71 -11.27
CA ILE A 539 23.25 26.55 -12.13
C ILE A 539 22.63 27.91 -12.48
N LEU A 540 22.46 28.79 -11.48
CA LEU A 540 21.86 30.12 -11.70
C LEU A 540 22.76 31.09 -12.46
N ALA A 541 24.08 30.86 -12.47
CA ALA A 541 25.06 31.63 -13.20
C ALA A 541 25.30 31.11 -14.63
N ASP A 542 24.51 30.12 -15.08
CA ASP A 542 24.63 29.46 -16.38
C ASP A 542 26.07 28.91 -16.66
N GLN A 543 26.73 28.43 -15.58
CA GLN A 543 28.10 27.90 -15.67
C GLN A 543 28.12 26.39 -15.94
N VAL A 544 26.96 25.77 -16.00
CA VAL A 544 26.75 24.33 -16.26
C VAL A 544 25.67 24.13 -17.31
N GLU A 545 25.89 23.19 -18.22
CA GLU A 545 24.95 22.79 -19.28
C GLU A 545 24.36 21.40 -18.95
N GLU A 546 23.28 21.02 -19.63
CA GLU A 546 22.71 19.67 -19.51
C GLU A 546 23.74 18.59 -19.85
N GLY A 547 23.88 17.59 -18.97
CA GLY A 547 24.89 16.52 -19.08
C GLY A 547 26.20 16.79 -18.34
N ASP A 548 26.37 17.99 -17.73
CA ASP A 548 27.58 18.32 -16.99
C ASP A 548 27.57 17.75 -15.54
N THR A 549 28.79 17.56 -15.00
CA THR A 549 28.98 17.15 -13.60
C THR A 549 29.58 18.29 -12.80
N ILE A 550 28.93 18.64 -11.69
CA ILE A 550 29.43 19.62 -10.72
C ILE A 550 30.33 18.87 -9.73
N VAL A 551 31.61 19.11 -9.77
CA VAL A 551 32.58 18.50 -8.85
C VAL A 551 32.88 19.46 -7.72
N ILE A 552 32.60 19.04 -6.49
CA ILE A 552 32.95 19.78 -5.28
C ILE A 552 34.35 19.36 -4.82
N THR A 553 35.24 20.33 -4.68
CA THR A 553 36.65 20.18 -4.28
C THR A 553 36.96 21.08 -3.07
N VAL A 554 38.17 20.99 -2.55
CA VAL A 554 38.66 21.91 -1.50
C VAL A 554 39.68 22.85 -2.11
N GLU A 555 39.49 24.17 -1.98
CA GLU A 555 40.43 25.21 -2.38
C GLU A 555 40.56 26.23 -1.25
N ASN A 556 41.79 26.58 -0.87
CA ASN A 556 42.08 27.54 0.19
C ASN A 556 41.32 27.25 1.50
N ASP A 557 41.24 25.99 1.89
CA ASP A 557 40.53 25.53 3.09
C ASP A 557 39.02 25.83 3.11
N GLN A 558 38.42 25.87 1.91
CA GLN A 558 36.97 26.03 1.69
C GLN A 558 36.49 25.11 0.55
N LEU A 559 35.20 24.73 0.63
CA LEU A 559 34.58 23.99 -0.45
C LEU A 559 34.39 24.89 -1.68
N ALA A 560 34.81 24.43 -2.82
CA ALA A 560 34.67 25.07 -4.13
C ALA A 560 33.98 24.14 -5.13
N ALA A 561 33.22 24.70 -6.06
CA ALA A 561 32.56 23.92 -7.09
C ALA A 561 33.20 24.17 -8.46
N LYS A 562 33.44 23.11 -9.23
CA LYS A 562 33.96 23.15 -10.59
C LYS A 562 33.03 22.40 -11.54
N CYS A 563 32.92 22.89 -12.77
CA CYS A 563 32.21 22.18 -13.81
C CYS A 563 33.15 21.20 -14.54
N GLU A 564 32.77 19.94 -14.57
CA GLU A 564 33.38 18.92 -15.44
C GLU A 564 32.41 18.67 -16.58
N LYS A 565 32.78 19.02 -17.80
CA LYS A 565 31.90 18.85 -18.98
C LYS A 565 31.66 17.37 -19.22
N GLY A 566 30.39 16.99 -19.31
CA GLY A 566 30.01 15.65 -19.73
C GLY A 566 30.58 15.35 -21.14
N SER A 567 31.15 14.18 -21.33
CA SER A 567 31.58 13.74 -22.68
C SER A 567 30.32 13.63 -23.54
N LYS A 568 30.09 14.62 -24.41
CA LYS A 568 29.11 14.47 -25.49
C LYS A 568 29.54 13.25 -26.31
N ASN A 569 28.82 12.13 -26.15
CA ASN A 569 28.94 11.03 -27.11
C ASN A 569 28.60 11.61 -28.48
N GLN A 570 29.60 11.64 -29.33
CA GLN A 570 29.49 11.95 -30.76
C GLN A 570 28.67 10.88 -31.46
#